data_1a71963547039586a2cc52386f8cdb2c
#
_entry.id   1a71963547039586a2cc52386f8cdb2c
#
_cell.length_a   1.000
_cell.length_b   1.000
_cell.length_c   1.000
_cell.angle_alpha   90.00
_cell.angle_beta   90.00
_cell.angle_gamma   90.00
#
_symmetry.space_group_name_H-M   'P 1'
#
loop_
_entity.id
_entity.type
_entity.pdbx_description
1 polymer ?
#
loop_
_entity_poly.entity_id
_entity_poly.type
_entity_poly.pdbx_seq_one_letter_code
_entity_poly.pdbx_strand_id
1 'polypeptide(L)'
;MKSMIKSAVIPMLILVAACGGSPDPNAGGGVKVVATTNIVADLVRTIGGPQVTIDALMGPGIDPHLYKASAGDVRRMSSADVIFFNGIHLEGKMSEILERMGEREVRTVAVAECVPEEELIASTGFSGLHDPHVWFDVALWSK
;
A
#
# COMPACT_ATOMS: atom_id res chain seq x y z
N MET A 1 -12.91 -77.60 33.19
CA MET A 1 -12.35 -76.35 33.70
C MET A 1 -12.16 -75.39 32.51
N LYS A 2 -13.06 -74.44 32.36
CA LYS A 2 -13.04 -73.42 31.24
C LYS A 2 -12.40 -72.17 31.76
N SER A 3 -11.22 -71.80 31.24
CA SER A 3 -10.53 -70.59 31.53
C SER A 3 -11.14 -69.47 30.64
N MET A 4 -11.76 -68.47 31.24
CA MET A 4 -12.26 -67.25 30.58
C MET A 4 -11.15 -66.23 30.57
N ILE A 5 -10.60 -65.99 29.37
CA ILE A 5 -9.67 -64.84 29.14
C ILE A 5 -10.52 -63.56 28.94
N LYS A 6 -10.45 -62.68 29.91
CA LYS A 6 -11.08 -61.34 29.80
C LYS A 6 -10.15 -60.44 28.99
N SER A 7 -10.52 -60.14 27.74
CA SER A 7 -9.85 -59.12 26.94
C SER A 7 -10.19 -57.71 27.49
N ALA A 8 -9.20 -57.06 28.02
CA ALA A 8 -9.30 -55.62 28.38
C ALA A 8 -9.07 -54.76 27.15
N VAL A 9 -10.12 -54.08 26.71
CA VAL A 9 -10.04 -53.07 25.66
C VAL A 9 -9.59 -51.75 26.31
N ILE A 10 -8.39 -51.30 26.03
CA ILE A 10 -7.83 -50.01 26.45
C ILE A 10 -8.27 -48.97 25.42
N PRO A 11 -9.07 -47.95 25.77
CA PRO A 11 -9.38 -46.88 24.85
C PRO A 11 -8.13 -46.03 24.61
N MET A 12 -7.63 -46.03 23.40
CA MET A 12 -6.56 -45.15 22.95
C MET A 12 -7.10 -43.71 22.81
N LEU A 13 -6.79 -42.89 23.77
CA LEU A 13 -7.13 -41.46 23.77
C LEU A 13 -6.25 -40.74 22.75
N ILE A 14 -6.79 -40.44 21.56
CA ILE A 14 -6.11 -39.65 20.53
C ILE A 14 -6.14 -38.16 20.98
N LEU A 15 -5.01 -37.68 21.49
CA LEU A 15 -4.78 -36.29 21.80
C LEU A 15 -4.55 -35.55 20.48
N VAL A 16 -5.61 -34.94 19.91
CA VAL A 16 -5.46 -34.01 18.77
C VAL A 16 -4.86 -32.73 19.31
N ALA A 17 -3.53 -32.56 19.16
CA ALA A 17 -2.86 -31.29 19.36
C ALA A 17 -3.32 -30.33 18.25
N ALA A 18 -4.31 -29.49 18.54
CA ALA A 18 -4.65 -28.35 17.71
C ALA A 18 -3.48 -27.37 17.77
N CYS A 19 -2.58 -27.41 16.78
CA CYS A 19 -1.65 -26.32 16.52
C CYS A 19 -2.46 -25.10 16.13
N GLY A 20 -2.87 -24.31 17.12
CA GLY A 20 -3.35 -22.95 16.93
C GLY A 20 -2.18 -22.07 16.49
N GLY A 21 -1.83 -22.10 15.21
CA GLY A 21 -1.01 -21.05 14.62
C GLY A 21 -1.79 -19.76 14.72
N SER A 22 -1.20 -18.75 15.36
CA SER A 22 -1.73 -17.38 15.28
C SER A 22 -1.88 -17.04 13.79
N PRO A 23 -3.01 -16.49 13.34
CA PRO A 23 -3.14 -16.09 11.96
C PRO A 23 -2.02 -15.07 11.68
N ASP A 24 -1.18 -15.39 10.68
CA ASP A 24 -0.21 -14.46 10.15
C ASP A 24 -1.00 -13.26 9.60
N PRO A 25 -0.83 -12.05 10.14
CA PRO A 25 -1.53 -10.87 9.63
C PRO A 25 -1.25 -10.57 8.15
N ASN A 26 -0.22 -11.23 7.57
CA ASN A 26 0.09 -11.16 6.13
C ASN A 26 -0.37 -12.40 5.33
N ALA A 27 -0.98 -13.40 5.95
CA ALA A 27 -1.41 -14.63 5.28
C ALA A 27 -2.78 -14.52 4.56
N GLY A 28 -3.46 -13.39 4.66
CA GLY A 28 -4.66 -13.09 3.89
C GLY A 28 -4.31 -12.04 2.85
N GLY A 29 -4.54 -12.34 1.56
CA GLY A 29 -4.23 -11.49 0.43
C GLY A 29 -4.78 -10.06 0.56
N GLY A 30 -4.08 -9.23 1.32
CA GLY A 30 -4.35 -7.80 1.43
C GLY A 30 -4.05 -7.11 0.10
N VAL A 31 -4.69 -5.96 -0.13
CA VAL A 31 -4.47 -5.15 -1.32
C VAL A 31 -3.00 -4.76 -1.41
N LYS A 32 -2.36 -5.10 -2.53
CA LYS A 32 -0.97 -4.71 -2.80
C LYS A 32 -0.92 -3.29 -3.31
N VAL A 33 -0.35 -2.43 -2.51
CA VAL A 33 -0.23 -0.99 -2.80
C VAL A 33 1.20 -0.63 -3.11
N VAL A 34 1.40 0.12 -4.19
CA VAL A 34 2.61 0.90 -4.39
C VAL A 34 2.31 2.35 -4.08
N ALA A 35 3.12 2.98 -3.22
CA ALA A 35 3.07 4.40 -2.96
C ALA A 35 4.33 5.08 -3.49
N THR A 36 4.21 6.23 -4.12
CA THR A 36 5.39 6.92 -4.68
C THR A 36 6.31 7.43 -3.59
N THR A 37 5.76 8.13 -2.60
CA THR A 37 6.51 8.74 -1.50
C THR A 37 6.23 8.06 -0.17
N ASN A 38 7.13 8.23 0.80
CA ASN A 38 6.93 7.76 2.16
C ASN A 38 5.75 8.47 2.85
N ILE A 39 5.44 9.72 2.48
CA ILE A 39 4.32 10.50 3.02
C ILE A 39 3.00 9.89 2.57
N VAL A 40 2.86 9.60 1.29
CA VAL A 40 1.69 8.89 0.75
C VAL A 40 1.59 7.48 1.32
N ALA A 41 2.72 6.77 1.47
CA ALA A 41 2.74 5.44 2.07
C ALA A 41 2.25 5.45 3.53
N ASP A 42 2.58 6.49 4.30
CA ASP A 42 2.14 6.64 5.68
C ASP A 42 0.62 6.89 5.78
N LEU A 43 0.09 7.74 4.90
CA LEU A 43 -1.34 7.97 4.77
C LEU A 43 -2.09 6.66 4.47
N VAL A 44 -1.65 5.93 3.45
CA VAL A 44 -2.27 4.66 3.03
C VAL A 44 -2.17 3.61 4.15
N ARG A 45 -1.06 3.56 4.87
CA ARG A 45 -0.89 2.65 6.02
C ARG A 45 -1.85 2.98 7.15
N THR A 46 -2.01 4.26 7.44
CA THR A 46 -2.89 4.72 8.52
C THR A 46 -4.35 4.39 8.22
N ILE A 47 -4.79 4.55 6.99
CA ILE A 47 -6.18 4.29 6.58
C ILE A 47 -6.43 2.80 6.33
N GLY A 48 -5.52 2.12 5.62
CA GLY A 48 -5.69 0.73 5.19
C GLY A 48 -5.42 -0.29 6.28
N GLY A 49 -4.63 0.08 7.30
CA GLY A 49 -4.28 -0.81 8.42
C GLY A 49 -3.74 -2.16 7.94
N PRO A 50 -4.22 -3.28 8.52
CA PRO A 50 -3.74 -4.62 8.18
C PRO A 50 -4.28 -5.15 6.84
N GLN A 51 -5.15 -4.43 6.17
CA GLN A 51 -5.76 -4.85 4.90
C GLN A 51 -4.90 -4.53 3.68
N VAL A 52 -3.81 -3.78 3.85
CA VAL A 52 -2.92 -3.37 2.77
C VAL A 52 -1.49 -3.83 3.01
N THR A 53 -0.82 -4.23 1.91
CA THR A 53 0.64 -4.43 1.89
C THR A 53 1.23 -3.31 1.04
N ILE A 54 2.10 -2.50 1.63
CA ILE A 54 2.58 -1.26 1.00
C ILE A 54 4.06 -1.36 0.66
N ASP A 55 4.38 -1.04 -0.59
CA ASP A 55 5.73 -0.84 -1.10
C ASP A 55 5.91 0.64 -1.47
N ALA A 56 6.76 1.36 -0.73
CA ALA A 56 7.08 2.75 -1.03
C ALA A 56 8.28 2.82 -1.98
N LEU A 57 8.15 3.55 -3.10
CA LEU A 57 9.23 3.70 -4.08
C LEU A 57 10.34 4.63 -3.56
N MET A 58 9.94 5.71 -2.92
CA MET A 58 10.84 6.74 -2.40
C MET A 58 10.84 6.72 -0.87
N GLY A 59 12.00 6.47 -0.31
CA GLY A 59 12.23 6.54 1.13
C GLY A 59 12.51 7.97 1.62
N PRO A 60 12.75 8.13 2.93
CA PRO A 60 13.12 9.44 3.50
C PRO A 60 14.36 10.03 2.81
N GLY A 61 14.33 11.34 2.54
CA GLY A 61 15.43 12.08 1.94
C GLY A 61 15.52 11.99 0.41
N ILE A 62 14.63 11.26 -0.24
CA ILE A 62 14.53 11.26 -1.70
C ILE A 62 13.65 12.43 -2.16
N ASP A 63 14.16 13.22 -3.09
CA ASP A 63 13.42 14.33 -3.72
C ASP A 63 12.45 13.80 -4.78
N PRO A 64 11.13 13.90 -4.58
CA PRO A 64 10.13 13.40 -5.52
C PRO A 64 10.10 14.16 -6.85
N HIS A 65 10.49 15.43 -6.87
CA HIS A 65 10.52 16.24 -8.11
C HIS A 65 11.59 15.74 -9.08
N LEU A 66 12.67 15.14 -8.57
CA LEU A 66 13.81 14.69 -9.36
C LEU A 66 13.85 13.17 -9.54
N TYR A 67 13.01 12.43 -8.83
CA TYR A 67 13.02 10.98 -8.84
C TYR A 67 12.66 10.41 -10.21
N LYS A 68 13.52 9.51 -10.71
CA LYS A 68 13.29 8.77 -11.95
C LYS A 68 13.11 7.30 -11.61
N ALA A 69 11.96 6.75 -11.96
CA ALA A 69 11.69 5.35 -11.72
C ALA A 69 12.66 4.44 -12.46
N SER A 70 13.22 3.48 -11.75
CA SER A 70 14.04 2.42 -12.30
C SER A 70 13.17 1.34 -12.96
N ALA A 71 13.78 0.44 -13.74
CA ALA A 71 13.09 -0.74 -14.26
C ALA A 71 12.55 -1.64 -13.12
N GLY A 72 13.19 -1.61 -11.94
CA GLY A 72 12.71 -2.29 -10.74
C GLY A 72 11.40 -1.68 -10.24
N ASP A 73 11.31 -0.35 -10.21
CA ASP A 73 10.10 0.38 -9.78
C ASP A 73 8.94 0.12 -10.72
N VAL A 74 9.20 0.14 -12.04
CA VAL A 74 8.18 -0.20 -13.04
C VAL A 74 7.62 -1.60 -12.83
N ARG A 75 8.46 -2.60 -12.49
CA ARG A 75 7.99 -3.94 -12.17
C ARG A 75 7.14 -3.98 -10.91
N ARG A 76 7.56 -3.27 -9.84
CA ARG A 76 6.78 -3.15 -8.60
C ARG A 76 5.41 -2.53 -8.85
N MET A 77 5.37 -1.41 -9.56
CA MET A 77 4.13 -0.74 -9.98
C MET A 77 3.23 -1.66 -10.81
N SER A 78 3.78 -2.38 -11.79
CA SER A 78 3.01 -3.29 -12.64
C SER A 78 2.42 -4.50 -11.91
N SER A 79 2.92 -4.84 -10.72
CA SER A 79 2.43 -5.97 -9.91
C SER A 79 1.51 -5.52 -8.76
N ALA A 80 1.24 -4.22 -8.65
CA ALA A 80 0.36 -3.66 -7.65
C ALA A 80 -1.12 -3.76 -8.05
N ASP A 81 -1.99 -3.87 -7.07
CA ASP A 81 -3.44 -3.74 -7.27
C ASP A 81 -3.84 -2.27 -7.42
N VAL A 82 -3.08 -1.38 -6.75
CA VAL A 82 -3.28 0.08 -6.83
C VAL A 82 -1.98 0.82 -6.57
N ILE A 83 -1.80 1.93 -7.27
CA ILE A 83 -0.70 2.86 -7.09
C ILE A 83 -1.27 4.17 -6.54
N PHE A 84 -0.76 4.63 -5.39
CA PHE A 84 -1.03 5.95 -4.86
C PHE A 84 0.18 6.87 -5.08
N PHE A 85 -0.08 8.05 -5.58
CA PHE A 85 0.92 9.09 -5.79
C PHE A 85 0.35 10.44 -5.34
N ASN A 86 1.21 11.43 -5.12
CA ASN A 86 0.72 12.73 -4.64
C ASN A 86 -0.14 13.44 -5.70
N GLY A 87 0.34 13.55 -6.91
CA GLY A 87 -0.29 14.36 -7.94
C GLY A 87 0.18 15.83 -7.89
N ILE A 88 -0.55 16.70 -8.56
CA ILE A 88 -0.25 18.14 -8.67
C ILE A 88 1.22 18.37 -9.08
N HIS A 89 1.70 17.58 -10.02
CA HIS A 89 3.07 17.62 -10.57
C HIS A 89 4.22 17.36 -9.57
N LEU A 90 3.97 16.85 -8.36
CA LEU A 90 5.03 16.48 -7.43
C LEU A 90 5.99 15.48 -8.06
N GLU A 91 5.45 14.40 -8.64
CA GLU A 91 6.22 13.35 -9.31
C GLU A 91 6.39 13.62 -10.81
N GLY A 92 6.72 14.87 -11.17
CA GLY A 92 6.75 15.30 -12.57
C GLY A 92 7.63 14.44 -13.51
N LYS A 93 8.71 13.82 -13.00
CA LYS A 93 9.56 12.92 -13.77
C LYS A 93 8.97 11.50 -13.94
N MET A 94 7.89 11.20 -13.23
CA MET A 94 7.21 9.90 -13.29
C MET A 94 5.84 9.98 -13.99
N SER A 95 5.35 11.16 -14.36
CA SER A 95 4.00 11.35 -14.91
C SER A 95 3.71 10.40 -16.06
N GLU A 96 4.59 10.31 -17.06
CA GLU A 96 4.43 9.41 -18.21
C GLU A 96 4.34 7.93 -17.79
N ILE A 97 5.08 7.53 -16.76
CA ILE A 97 5.05 6.14 -16.28
C ILE A 97 3.74 5.87 -15.55
N LEU A 98 3.27 6.80 -14.73
CA LEU A 98 2.00 6.69 -14.01
C LEU A 98 0.81 6.63 -14.97
N GLU A 99 0.80 7.45 -16.02
CA GLU A 99 -0.19 7.40 -17.09
C GLU A 99 -0.21 6.02 -17.77
N ARG A 100 0.97 5.50 -18.15
CA ARG A 100 1.09 4.16 -18.75
C ARG A 100 0.66 3.03 -17.82
N MET A 101 0.78 3.18 -16.50
CA MET A 101 0.24 2.19 -15.56
C MET A 101 -1.28 2.19 -15.59
N GLY A 102 -1.92 3.36 -15.66
CA GLY A 102 -3.37 3.48 -15.84
C GLY A 102 -3.87 2.82 -17.13
N GLU A 103 -3.15 3.00 -18.25
CA GLU A 103 -3.45 2.35 -19.54
C GLU A 103 -3.35 0.81 -19.46
N ARG A 104 -2.54 0.27 -18.54
CA ARG A 104 -2.36 -1.17 -18.31
C ARG A 104 -3.31 -1.76 -17.26
N GLU A 105 -4.41 -1.06 -16.97
CA GLU A 105 -5.42 -1.47 -16.00
C GLU A 105 -4.94 -1.50 -14.53
N VAL A 106 -3.73 -1.01 -14.23
CA VAL A 106 -3.32 -0.78 -12.85
C VAL A 106 -3.97 0.49 -12.35
N ARG A 107 -4.80 0.38 -11.31
CA ARG A 107 -5.46 1.55 -10.73
C ARG A 107 -4.45 2.55 -10.19
N THR A 108 -4.47 3.78 -10.68
CA THR A 108 -3.65 4.89 -10.18
C THR A 108 -4.53 5.94 -9.52
N VAL A 109 -4.09 6.48 -8.37
CA VAL A 109 -4.84 7.46 -7.57
C VAL A 109 -3.90 8.59 -7.16
N ALA A 110 -4.20 9.80 -7.61
CA ALA A 110 -3.51 11.03 -7.17
C ALA A 110 -4.21 11.56 -5.91
N VAL A 111 -3.57 11.42 -4.76
CA VAL A 111 -4.22 11.72 -3.46
C VAL A 111 -4.49 13.21 -3.26
N ALA A 112 -3.61 14.10 -3.75
CA ALA A 112 -3.79 15.53 -3.62
C ALA A 112 -4.83 16.11 -4.59
N GLU A 113 -5.23 15.39 -5.63
CA GLU A 113 -6.27 15.81 -6.56
C GLU A 113 -7.69 15.67 -5.98
N CYS A 114 -7.83 15.09 -4.78
CA CYS A 114 -9.08 15.12 -4.01
C CYS A 114 -9.37 16.51 -3.42
N VAL A 115 -8.35 17.38 -3.30
CA VAL A 115 -8.50 18.75 -2.79
C VAL A 115 -9.12 19.62 -3.88
N PRO A 116 -10.21 20.37 -3.59
CA PRO A 116 -10.77 21.33 -4.54
C PRO A 116 -9.74 22.35 -5.00
N GLU A 117 -9.72 22.66 -6.31
CA GLU A 117 -8.72 23.53 -6.91
C GLU A 117 -8.66 24.92 -6.25
N GLU A 118 -9.82 25.44 -5.84
CA GLU A 118 -9.95 26.73 -5.16
C GLU A 118 -9.33 26.79 -3.77
N GLU A 119 -9.03 25.63 -3.18
CA GLU A 119 -8.38 25.53 -1.88
C GLU A 119 -6.87 25.27 -2.00
N LEU A 120 -6.39 24.95 -3.20
CA LEU A 120 -4.97 24.76 -3.45
C LEU A 120 -4.21 26.08 -3.42
N ILE A 121 -3.01 26.06 -2.84
CA ILE A 121 -2.13 27.23 -2.80
C ILE A 121 -1.49 27.40 -4.18
N ALA A 122 -1.53 28.61 -4.72
CA ALA A 122 -0.85 28.92 -5.96
C ALA A 122 0.67 28.79 -5.78
N SER A 123 1.35 28.14 -6.73
CA SER A 123 2.80 28.02 -6.71
C SER A 123 3.47 29.39 -6.89
N THR A 124 4.42 29.71 -6.02
CA THR A 124 5.23 30.94 -6.14
C THR A 124 6.32 30.83 -7.21
N GLY A 125 6.66 29.60 -7.62
CA GLY A 125 7.75 29.34 -8.57
C GLY A 125 7.30 29.18 -10.02
N PHE A 126 6.03 28.80 -10.26
CA PHE A 126 5.53 28.49 -11.60
C PHE A 126 4.13 29.05 -11.79
N SER A 127 4.00 30.01 -12.70
CA SER A 127 2.72 30.65 -13.04
C SER A 127 1.72 29.59 -13.54
N GLY A 128 0.52 29.56 -12.95
CA GLY A 128 -0.57 28.68 -13.35
C GLY A 128 -0.48 27.26 -12.78
N LEU A 129 0.44 26.99 -11.86
CA LEU A 129 0.51 25.72 -11.13
C LEU A 129 0.18 25.93 -9.65
N HIS A 130 -0.24 24.86 -9.00
CA HIS A 130 -0.47 24.82 -7.56
C HIS A 130 0.74 24.21 -6.84
N ASP A 131 0.87 24.56 -5.55
CA ASP A 131 1.86 23.96 -4.68
C ASP A 131 1.43 22.51 -4.36
N PRO A 132 2.23 21.49 -4.72
CA PRO A 132 1.88 20.09 -4.50
C PRO A 132 2.06 19.62 -3.05
N HIS A 133 2.63 20.46 -2.17
CA HIS A 133 2.99 20.07 -0.81
C HIS A 133 1.81 20.17 0.17
N VAL A 134 0.66 19.59 -0.21
CA VAL A 134 -0.61 19.68 0.52
C VAL A 134 -0.55 19.09 1.95
N TRP A 135 0.38 18.18 2.23
CA TRP A 135 0.54 17.56 3.56
C TRP A 135 1.05 18.52 4.65
N PHE A 136 1.54 19.71 4.29
CA PHE A 136 1.89 20.74 5.25
C PHE A 136 0.68 21.48 5.81
N ASP A 137 -0.46 21.41 5.14
CA ASP A 137 -1.73 21.89 5.64
C ASP A 137 -2.60 20.70 6.10
N VAL A 138 -2.75 20.58 7.42
CA VAL A 138 -3.48 19.47 8.04
C VAL A 138 -4.96 19.45 7.62
N ALA A 139 -5.56 20.61 7.36
CA ALA A 139 -6.95 20.68 6.92
C ALA A 139 -7.12 20.15 5.49
N LEU A 140 -6.16 20.42 4.60
CA LEU A 140 -6.13 19.84 3.26
C LEU A 140 -5.82 18.35 3.28
N TRP A 141 -4.83 17.95 4.09
CA TRP A 141 -4.39 16.55 4.16
C TRP A 141 -5.43 15.60 4.77
N SER A 142 -6.42 16.14 5.48
CA SER A 142 -7.52 15.36 6.09
C SER A 142 -8.73 15.13 5.17
N LYS A 143 -8.71 15.64 3.97
CA LYS A 143 -9.78 15.47 2.96
C LYS A 143 -9.62 14.19 2.17
#